data_ecd0eb6a62492b0de0f65978de307266
#
_entry.id   ecd0eb6a62492b0de0f65978de307266
#
_cell.length_a   1.000
_cell.length_b   1.000
_cell.length_c   1.000
_cell.angle_alpha   90.00
_cell.angle_beta   90.00
_cell.angle_gamma   90.00
#
_symmetry.space_group_name_H-M   'P 1'
#
loop_
_entity.id
_entity.type
_entity.pdbx_description
1 polymer ?
#
loop_
_entity_poly.entity_id
_entity_poly.type
_entity_poly.pdbx_seq_one_letter_code
_entity_poly.pdbx_strand_id
1 'polypeptide(L)'
;MDKLKDKVIWVTGASSGIGKELAYQLSKRNCKLILSARRKEVLEKVKNQCSNPKDVKILPLDIIEFEKADSYVEIAIDLFGKVDIQINNAGVSQRSLIAETDFSVYKTIMDIDYLGTVALSKAILPHFMLNNAGHYVVVSSLMGKFSSPYRSGYCGAKHALHGFFDAMRMEHEKHGVRVTMVCPGFVNTNIAKSALTGDGTLQESNDSATQNGLSTTNFCNKMITAIKKEKFEVYIGGKEVKGVFIKRFFPKLLHKLVLKSQVR
;
A
#
# COMPACT_ATOMS: atom_id res chain seq x y z
N MET A 1 4.36 24.43 11.17
CA MET A 1 3.95 24.23 9.75
C MET A 1 3.69 22.75 9.49
N ASP A 2 2.74 22.41 8.64
CA ASP A 2 2.53 21.01 8.22
C ASP A 2 3.68 20.57 7.32
N LYS A 3 4.43 19.54 7.72
CA LYS A 3 5.58 19.01 6.95
C LYS A 3 5.23 18.51 5.54
N LEU A 4 3.94 18.31 5.27
CA LEU A 4 3.46 17.83 3.97
C LEU A 4 3.01 18.99 3.05
N LYS A 5 2.91 20.22 3.58
CA LYS A 5 2.53 21.38 2.76
C LYS A 5 3.48 21.51 1.56
N ASP A 6 2.93 21.75 0.38
CA ASP A 6 3.63 21.91 -0.90
C ASP A 6 4.43 20.67 -1.38
N LYS A 7 4.33 19.53 -0.66
CA LYS A 7 4.92 18.27 -1.12
C LYS A 7 4.13 17.69 -2.28
N VAL A 8 4.84 17.16 -3.26
CA VAL A 8 4.27 16.37 -4.35
C VAL A 8 4.23 14.91 -3.92
N ILE A 9 3.03 14.36 -3.80
CA ILE A 9 2.78 13.01 -3.29
C ILE A 9 2.12 12.17 -4.37
N TRP A 10 2.79 11.11 -4.79
CA TRP A 10 2.27 10.14 -5.76
C TRP A 10 1.66 8.94 -5.04
N VAL A 11 0.37 8.67 -5.28
CA VAL A 11 -0.38 7.59 -4.61
C VAL A 11 -0.83 6.55 -5.64
N THR A 12 -0.35 5.31 -5.52
CA THR A 12 -0.85 4.18 -6.31
C THR A 12 -2.07 3.53 -5.64
N GLY A 13 -2.96 2.92 -6.45
CA GLY A 13 -4.20 2.34 -5.93
C GLY A 13 -5.18 3.38 -5.39
N ALA A 14 -5.14 4.61 -5.94
CA ALA A 14 -5.92 5.75 -5.46
C ALA A 14 -7.41 5.71 -5.80
N SER A 15 -7.90 4.70 -6.53
CA SER A 15 -9.30 4.61 -6.97
C SER A 15 -10.27 4.14 -5.90
N SER A 16 -9.80 3.55 -4.78
CA SER A 16 -10.65 3.00 -3.73
C SER A 16 -9.95 2.92 -2.37
N GLY A 17 -10.71 2.55 -1.33
CA GLY A 17 -10.19 2.21 -0.01
C GLY A 17 -9.25 3.25 0.59
N ILE A 18 -8.10 2.78 1.07
CA ILE A 18 -7.07 3.61 1.72
C ILE A 18 -6.53 4.68 0.76
N GLY A 19 -6.21 4.32 -0.49
CA GLY A 19 -5.63 5.27 -1.46
C GLY A 19 -6.58 6.42 -1.79
N LYS A 20 -7.89 6.14 -1.95
CA LYS A 20 -8.91 7.16 -2.15
C LYS A 20 -9.05 8.08 -0.94
N GLU A 21 -9.13 7.53 0.25
CA GLU A 21 -9.24 8.33 1.48
C GLU A 21 -7.98 9.18 1.72
N LEU A 22 -6.78 8.64 1.42
CA LEU A 22 -5.54 9.42 1.47
C LEU A 22 -5.59 10.64 0.53
N ALA A 23 -6.11 10.47 -0.69
CA ALA A 23 -6.27 11.58 -1.61
C ALA A 23 -7.12 12.71 -1.01
N TYR A 24 -8.25 12.38 -0.38
CA TYR A 24 -9.11 13.36 0.28
C TYR A 24 -8.45 14.04 1.47
N GLN A 25 -7.74 13.30 2.32
CA GLN A 25 -7.12 13.88 3.50
C GLN A 25 -5.86 14.69 3.19
N LEU A 26 -5.07 14.25 2.21
CA LEU A 26 -3.87 14.96 1.78
C LEU A 26 -4.23 16.26 1.03
N SER A 27 -5.28 16.25 0.19
CA SER A 27 -5.73 17.45 -0.51
C SER A 27 -6.16 18.59 0.44
N LYS A 28 -6.63 18.26 1.66
CA LYS A 28 -6.93 19.24 2.72
C LYS A 28 -5.68 19.86 3.35
N ARG A 29 -4.49 19.35 3.03
CA ARG A 29 -3.20 19.79 3.64
C ARG A 29 -2.32 20.58 2.69
N ASN A 30 -2.90 21.08 1.60
CA ASN A 30 -2.19 21.81 0.55
C ASN A 30 -1.01 21.01 -0.04
N CYS A 31 -1.20 19.69 -0.23
CA CYS A 31 -0.28 18.85 -0.98
C CYS A 31 -0.65 18.89 -2.46
N LYS A 32 0.33 18.75 -3.34
CA LYS A 32 0.13 18.41 -4.74
C LYS A 32 0.05 16.89 -4.87
N LEU A 33 -0.97 16.36 -5.54
CA LEU A 33 -1.24 14.93 -5.59
C LEU A 33 -1.17 14.40 -7.02
N ILE A 34 -0.53 13.24 -7.18
CA ILE A 34 -0.61 12.42 -8.39
C ILE A 34 -1.32 11.12 -7.99
N LEU A 35 -2.47 10.87 -8.59
CA LEU A 35 -3.31 9.72 -8.28
C LEU A 35 -3.23 8.69 -9.40
N SER A 36 -2.83 7.46 -9.07
CA SER A 36 -2.68 6.38 -10.04
C SER A 36 -3.52 5.16 -9.70
N ALA A 37 -4.17 4.63 -10.71
CA ALA A 37 -4.87 3.35 -10.78
C ALA A 37 -5.23 3.08 -12.24
N ARG A 38 -5.75 1.88 -12.56
CA ARG A 38 -6.10 1.50 -13.93
C ARG A 38 -7.28 2.30 -14.52
N ARG A 39 -8.31 2.58 -13.71
CA ARG A 39 -9.58 3.19 -14.17
C ARG A 39 -9.52 4.71 -14.12
N LYS A 40 -9.32 5.35 -15.27
CA LYS A 40 -9.23 6.81 -15.41
C LYS A 40 -10.47 7.52 -14.86
N GLU A 41 -11.66 7.06 -15.21
CA GLU A 41 -12.94 7.69 -14.86
C GLU A 41 -13.16 7.70 -13.33
N VAL A 42 -12.65 6.66 -12.65
CA VAL A 42 -12.73 6.59 -11.18
C VAL A 42 -11.75 7.55 -10.55
N LEU A 43 -10.55 7.68 -11.10
CA LEU A 43 -9.55 8.67 -10.64
C LEU A 43 -10.06 10.10 -10.82
N GLU A 44 -10.71 10.44 -11.94
CA GLU A 44 -11.32 11.76 -12.14
C GLU A 44 -12.42 12.04 -11.11
N LYS A 45 -13.27 11.07 -10.77
CA LYS A 45 -14.26 11.21 -9.70
C LYS A 45 -13.59 11.48 -8.34
N VAL A 46 -12.50 10.77 -8.02
CA VAL A 46 -11.74 11.00 -6.77
C VAL A 46 -11.12 12.39 -6.75
N LYS A 47 -10.45 12.79 -7.84
CA LYS A 47 -9.87 14.13 -8.00
C LYS A 47 -10.91 15.23 -7.76
N ASN A 48 -12.08 15.13 -8.40
CA ASN A 48 -13.14 16.14 -8.31
C ASN A 48 -13.75 16.26 -6.90
N GLN A 49 -13.59 15.23 -6.06
CA GLN A 49 -14.01 15.23 -4.65
C GLN A 49 -12.92 15.69 -3.68
N CYS A 50 -11.69 15.92 -4.16
CA CYS A 50 -10.62 16.51 -3.36
C CYS A 50 -10.90 17.98 -3.04
N SER A 51 -10.38 18.46 -1.90
CA SER A 51 -10.61 19.86 -1.45
C SER A 51 -10.03 20.90 -2.40
N ASN A 52 -8.95 20.58 -3.10
CA ASN A 52 -8.36 21.42 -4.13
C ASN A 52 -8.04 20.60 -5.40
N PRO A 53 -9.02 20.37 -6.29
CA PRO A 53 -8.83 19.55 -7.48
C PRO A 53 -7.76 20.08 -8.46
N LYS A 54 -7.41 21.38 -8.39
CA LYS A 54 -6.37 21.98 -9.24
C LYS A 54 -4.98 21.44 -8.91
N ASP A 55 -4.73 21.11 -7.65
CA ASP A 55 -3.48 20.51 -7.17
C ASP A 55 -3.48 18.98 -7.23
N VAL A 56 -4.46 18.40 -7.93
CA VAL A 56 -4.55 16.95 -8.13
C VAL A 56 -4.46 16.64 -9.62
N LYS A 57 -3.49 15.82 -9.97
CA LYS A 57 -3.33 15.24 -11.31
C LYS A 57 -3.61 13.75 -11.25
N ILE A 58 -4.09 13.18 -12.35
CA ILE A 58 -4.25 11.75 -12.47
C ILE A 58 -3.21 11.20 -13.45
N LEU A 59 -2.70 10.01 -13.15
CA LEU A 59 -1.81 9.23 -13.99
C LEU A 59 -2.35 7.80 -14.04
N PRO A 60 -3.25 7.47 -14.98
CA PRO A 60 -3.72 6.11 -15.15
C PRO A 60 -2.56 5.18 -15.50
N LEU A 61 -2.44 4.07 -14.77
CA LEU A 61 -1.44 3.04 -15.03
C LEU A 61 -1.93 1.66 -14.54
N ASP A 62 -1.42 0.61 -15.16
CA ASP A 62 -1.46 -0.73 -14.60
C ASP A 62 -0.07 -1.05 -14.00
N ILE A 63 -0.04 -1.40 -12.72
CA ILE A 63 1.21 -1.61 -11.99
C ILE A 63 1.99 -2.84 -12.49
N ILE A 64 1.34 -3.75 -13.23
CA ILE A 64 1.98 -4.93 -13.81
C ILE A 64 2.65 -4.68 -15.17
N GLU A 65 2.51 -3.49 -15.74
CA GLU A 65 3.24 -3.07 -16.95
C GLU A 65 4.66 -2.61 -16.53
N PHE A 66 5.47 -3.55 -16.08
CA PHE A 66 6.80 -3.30 -15.48
C PHE A 66 7.73 -2.55 -16.41
N GLU A 67 7.67 -2.86 -17.71
CA GLU A 67 8.46 -2.23 -18.78
C GLU A 67 8.14 -0.75 -18.99
N LYS A 68 6.97 -0.30 -18.53
CA LYS A 68 6.56 1.11 -18.60
C LYS A 68 6.91 1.91 -17.33
N ALA A 69 7.56 1.29 -16.33
CA ALA A 69 7.79 1.92 -15.04
C ALA A 69 8.59 3.23 -15.17
N ASP A 70 9.63 3.26 -16.01
CA ASP A 70 10.44 4.47 -16.24
C ASP A 70 9.60 5.57 -16.87
N SER A 71 8.80 5.27 -17.90
CA SER A 71 7.94 6.26 -18.56
C SER A 71 6.85 6.78 -17.61
N TYR A 72 6.28 5.94 -16.76
CA TYR A 72 5.32 6.39 -15.74
C TYR A 72 5.97 7.36 -14.73
N VAL A 73 7.22 7.12 -14.35
CA VAL A 73 7.97 8.00 -13.45
C VAL A 73 8.29 9.33 -14.13
N GLU A 74 8.73 9.32 -15.38
CA GLU A 74 8.96 10.55 -16.17
C GLU A 74 7.70 11.41 -16.22
N ILE A 75 6.56 10.83 -16.59
CA ILE A 75 5.28 11.54 -16.61
C ILE A 75 4.92 12.07 -15.22
N ALA A 76 5.09 11.27 -14.16
CA ALA A 76 4.77 11.68 -12.79
C ALA A 76 5.61 12.90 -12.36
N ILE A 77 6.89 12.92 -12.69
CA ILE A 77 7.78 14.04 -12.40
C ILE A 77 7.34 15.27 -13.19
N ASP A 78 7.05 15.16 -14.48
CA ASP A 78 6.67 16.26 -15.35
C ASP A 78 5.38 16.96 -14.91
N LEU A 79 4.45 16.24 -14.28
CA LEU A 79 3.16 16.81 -13.83
C LEU A 79 3.32 17.98 -12.84
N PHE A 80 4.39 17.95 -12.01
CA PHE A 80 4.66 19.01 -11.01
C PHE A 80 6.15 19.35 -10.88
N GLY A 81 7.01 18.87 -11.78
CA GLY A 81 8.46 19.09 -11.80
C GLY A 81 9.23 18.24 -10.79
N LYS A 82 8.56 17.46 -9.93
CA LYS A 82 9.17 16.58 -8.94
C LYS A 82 8.16 15.60 -8.35
N VAL A 83 8.67 14.60 -7.63
CA VAL A 83 7.93 13.80 -6.66
C VAL A 83 8.73 13.79 -5.36
N ASP A 84 8.11 14.16 -4.23
CA ASP A 84 8.74 14.13 -2.90
C ASP A 84 8.45 12.82 -2.15
N ILE A 85 7.23 12.27 -2.32
CA ILE A 85 6.76 11.08 -1.60
C ILE A 85 6.06 10.14 -2.58
N GLN A 86 6.47 8.88 -2.62
CA GLN A 86 5.74 7.81 -3.33
C GLN A 86 5.01 6.93 -2.31
N ILE A 87 3.68 6.87 -2.39
CA ILE A 87 2.85 5.98 -1.57
C ILE A 87 2.47 4.75 -2.39
N ASN A 88 3.15 3.65 -2.14
CA ASN A 88 2.90 2.34 -2.72
C ASN A 88 1.74 1.68 -1.97
N ASN A 89 0.52 1.88 -2.48
CA ASN A 89 -0.71 1.39 -1.85
C ASN A 89 -1.49 0.43 -2.76
N ALA A 90 -1.19 0.37 -4.05
CA ALA A 90 -1.84 -0.60 -4.95
C ALA A 90 -1.61 -2.03 -4.44
N GLY A 91 -2.65 -2.87 -4.53
CA GLY A 91 -2.57 -4.26 -4.11
C GLY A 91 -3.91 -4.96 -4.14
N VAL A 92 -3.86 -6.28 -4.12
CA VAL A 92 -5.00 -7.20 -4.07
C VAL A 92 -4.83 -8.18 -2.90
N SER A 93 -5.91 -8.83 -2.48
CA SER A 93 -5.84 -9.86 -1.43
C SER A 93 -6.20 -11.23 -1.99
N GLN A 94 -6.12 -12.25 -1.15
CA GLN A 94 -6.48 -13.64 -1.49
C GLN A 94 -7.47 -14.20 -0.47
N ARG A 95 -8.35 -15.10 -0.93
CA ARG A 95 -9.28 -15.86 -0.09
C ARG A 95 -9.43 -17.29 -0.62
N SER A 96 -8.36 -18.08 -0.49
CA SER A 96 -8.36 -19.50 -0.86
C SER A 96 -7.33 -20.29 -0.07
N LEU A 97 -7.57 -21.59 0.15
CA LEU A 97 -6.61 -22.51 0.75
C LEU A 97 -5.48 -22.82 -0.24
N ILE A 98 -4.31 -23.18 0.27
CA ILE A 98 -3.15 -23.51 -0.58
C ILE A 98 -3.49 -24.63 -1.57
N ALA A 99 -4.19 -25.66 -1.08
CA ALA A 99 -4.57 -26.83 -1.90
C ALA A 99 -5.61 -26.51 -3.00
N GLU A 100 -6.31 -25.39 -2.88
CA GLU A 100 -7.40 -24.96 -3.79
C GLU A 100 -6.99 -23.80 -4.68
N THR A 101 -5.74 -23.34 -4.58
CA THR A 101 -5.29 -22.13 -5.27
C THR A 101 -4.46 -22.49 -6.50
N ASP A 102 -4.92 -22.06 -7.66
CA ASP A 102 -4.16 -22.15 -8.90
C ASP A 102 -2.86 -21.36 -8.83
N PHE A 103 -1.80 -21.89 -9.44
CA PHE A 103 -0.48 -21.24 -9.39
C PHE A 103 -0.50 -19.85 -10.03
N SER A 104 -1.36 -19.63 -11.03
CA SER A 104 -1.58 -18.34 -11.68
C SER A 104 -2.03 -17.23 -10.71
N VAL A 105 -2.79 -17.59 -9.68
CA VAL A 105 -3.23 -16.64 -8.64
C VAL A 105 -2.04 -16.15 -7.81
N TYR A 106 -1.11 -17.05 -7.44
CA TYR A 106 0.13 -16.66 -6.75
C TYR A 106 0.95 -15.70 -7.61
N LYS A 107 1.10 -16.00 -8.91
CA LYS A 107 1.82 -15.14 -9.84
C LYS A 107 1.16 -13.76 -9.92
N THR A 108 -0.14 -13.70 -10.12
CA THR A 108 -0.91 -12.43 -10.18
C THR A 108 -0.72 -11.60 -8.92
N ILE A 109 -0.78 -12.21 -7.73
CA ILE A 109 -0.59 -11.52 -6.46
C ILE A 109 0.85 -10.98 -6.35
N MET A 110 1.85 -11.79 -6.71
CA MET A 110 3.25 -11.35 -6.70
C MET A 110 3.50 -10.22 -7.69
N ASP A 111 2.94 -10.30 -8.89
CA ASP A 111 3.07 -9.28 -9.91
C ASP A 111 2.49 -7.93 -9.44
N ILE A 112 1.28 -7.94 -8.86
CA ILE A 112 0.60 -6.71 -8.41
C ILE A 112 1.20 -6.17 -7.11
N ASP A 113 1.28 -7.02 -6.07
CA ASP A 113 1.55 -6.55 -4.71
C ASP A 113 3.05 -6.35 -4.43
N TYR A 114 3.93 -7.04 -5.19
CA TYR A 114 5.37 -6.97 -5.00
C TYR A 114 6.10 -6.43 -6.23
N LEU A 115 6.10 -7.13 -7.36
CA LEU A 115 6.93 -6.77 -8.51
C LEU A 115 6.57 -5.40 -9.11
N GLY A 116 5.28 -5.08 -9.23
CA GLY A 116 4.84 -3.76 -9.69
C GLY A 116 5.26 -2.64 -8.74
N THR A 117 5.16 -2.88 -7.43
CA THR A 117 5.66 -1.94 -6.42
C THR A 117 7.17 -1.76 -6.52
N VAL A 118 7.93 -2.85 -6.72
CA VAL A 118 9.39 -2.82 -6.90
C VAL A 118 9.76 -2.07 -8.17
N ALA A 119 9.09 -2.35 -9.30
CA ALA A 119 9.37 -1.72 -10.59
C ALA A 119 9.24 -0.19 -10.51
N LEU A 120 8.10 0.32 -10.03
CA LEU A 120 7.89 1.77 -9.87
C LEU A 120 8.85 2.40 -8.86
N SER A 121 9.15 1.70 -7.76
CA SER A 121 10.05 2.22 -6.73
C SER A 121 11.50 2.26 -7.20
N LYS A 122 11.93 1.28 -7.99
CA LYS A 122 13.26 1.26 -8.61
C LYS A 122 13.39 2.35 -9.68
N ALA A 123 12.37 2.56 -10.50
CA ALA A 123 12.36 3.57 -11.54
C ALA A 123 12.45 5.01 -10.99
N ILE A 124 11.79 5.33 -9.87
CA ILE A 124 11.85 6.68 -9.27
C ILE A 124 13.10 6.91 -8.41
N LEU A 125 13.82 5.86 -8.03
CA LEU A 125 14.97 5.96 -7.13
C LEU A 125 16.05 6.94 -7.63
N PRO A 126 16.45 6.97 -8.93
CA PRO A 126 17.41 7.95 -9.43
C PRO A 126 16.99 9.39 -9.18
N HIS A 127 15.69 9.71 -9.32
CA HIS A 127 15.14 11.03 -9.01
C HIS A 127 15.33 11.39 -7.53
N PHE A 128 15.05 10.47 -6.61
CA PHE A 128 15.27 10.69 -5.18
C PHE A 128 16.75 10.85 -4.83
N MET A 129 17.61 10.06 -5.43
CA MET A 129 19.07 10.15 -5.22
C MET A 129 19.63 11.48 -5.72
N LEU A 130 19.21 11.93 -6.92
CA LEU A 130 19.67 13.21 -7.50
C LEU A 130 19.27 14.40 -6.61
N ASN A 131 18.09 14.33 -6.00
CA ASN A 131 17.60 15.39 -5.12
C ASN A 131 18.09 15.27 -3.66
N ASN A 132 18.87 14.23 -3.32
CA ASN A 132 19.26 13.87 -1.96
C ASN A 132 18.05 13.88 -0.99
N ALA A 133 16.89 13.52 -1.47
CA ALA A 133 15.62 13.53 -0.75
C ALA A 133 14.59 12.66 -1.45
N GLY A 134 13.90 11.80 -0.71
CA GLY A 134 12.79 11.00 -1.21
C GLY A 134 12.19 10.17 -0.08
N HIS A 135 10.89 9.92 -0.15
CA HIS A 135 10.22 9.14 0.87
C HIS A 135 9.30 8.08 0.25
N TYR A 136 9.66 6.82 0.42
CA TYR A 136 8.79 5.70 0.11
C TYR A 136 7.87 5.41 1.30
N VAL A 137 6.58 5.40 1.06
CA VAL A 137 5.57 4.94 2.02
C VAL A 137 4.95 3.67 1.46
N VAL A 138 5.15 2.55 2.12
CA VAL A 138 4.77 1.23 1.61
C VAL A 138 3.65 0.64 2.43
N VAL A 139 2.49 0.46 1.82
CA VAL A 139 1.34 -0.18 2.46
C VAL A 139 1.49 -1.70 2.33
N SER A 140 2.13 -2.27 3.37
CA SER A 140 2.21 -3.71 3.58
C SER A 140 0.92 -4.21 4.25
N SER A 141 1.02 -5.00 5.28
CA SER A 141 -0.07 -5.54 6.11
C SER A 141 0.52 -6.14 7.38
N LEU A 142 -0.30 -6.39 8.40
CA LEU A 142 0.07 -7.33 9.46
C LEU A 142 0.39 -8.72 8.89
N MET A 143 -0.20 -9.07 7.73
CA MET A 143 0.12 -10.30 7.00
C MET A 143 1.52 -10.29 6.37
N GLY A 144 2.24 -9.18 6.39
CA GLY A 144 3.67 -9.11 6.10
C GLY A 144 4.57 -9.38 7.32
N LYS A 145 3.99 -9.61 8.51
CA LYS A 145 4.70 -9.91 9.78
C LYS A 145 4.34 -11.28 10.33
N PHE A 146 3.15 -11.76 10.06
CA PHE A 146 2.69 -13.12 10.37
C PHE A 146 1.63 -13.53 9.36
N SER A 147 1.34 -14.83 9.26
CA SER A 147 0.42 -15.37 8.27
C SER A 147 -0.88 -15.85 8.88
N SER A 148 -1.92 -15.95 8.04
CA SER A 148 -3.20 -16.57 8.37
C SER A 148 -3.65 -17.51 7.25
N PRO A 149 -4.52 -18.50 7.52
CA PRO A 149 -5.16 -19.28 6.47
C PRO A 149 -5.81 -18.40 5.40
N TYR A 150 -6.03 -18.95 4.22
CA TYR A 150 -6.67 -18.34 3.06
C TYR A 150 -5.93 -17.17 2.41
N ARG A 151 -4.68 -16.83 2.83
CA ARG A 151 -3.93 -15.66 2.37
C ARG A 151 -2.47 -15.95 2.05
N SER A 152 -2.15 -17.19 1.67
CA SER A 152 -0.75 -17.64 1.52
C SER A 152 0.05 -16.79 0.54
N GLY A 153 -0.46 -16.53 -0.67
CA GLY A 153 0.20 -15.68 -1.68
C GLY A 153 0.28 -14.22 -1.24
N TYR A 154 -0.81 -13.69 -0.68
CA TYR A 154 -0.84 -12.33 -0.12
C TYR A 154 0.17 -12.16 1.02
N CYS A 155 0.25 -13.11 1.94
CA CYS A 155 1.25 -13.08 3.00
C CYS A 155 2.67 -13.10 2.43
N GLY A 156 2.94 -13.95 1.44
CA GLY A 156 4.23 -14.02 0.76
C GLY A 156 4.63 -12.68 0.14
N ALA A 157 3.75 -12.08 -0.65
CA ALA A 157 4.00 -10.78 -1.29
C ALA A 157 4.24 -9.66 -0.27
N LYS A 158 3.42 -9.61 0.80
CA LYS A 158 3.57 -8.58 1.84
C LYS A 158 4.82 -8.78 2.72
N HIS A 159 5.30 -10.01 2.92
CA HIS A 159 6.62 -10.26 3.53
C HIS A 159 7.77 -9.84 2.61
N ALA A 160 7.67 -10.12 1.29
CA ALA A 160 8.69 -9.74 0.32
C ALA A 160 8.93 -8.21 0.28
N LEU A 161 7.86 -7.40 0.42
CA LEU A 161 7.99 -5.94 0.52
C LEU A 161 8.91 -5.52 1.68
N HIS A 162 8.83 -6.17 2.85
CA HIS A 162 9.70 -5.84 3.98
C HIS A 162 11.17 -6.07 3.64
N GLY A 163 11.51 -7.23 3.05
CA GLY A 163 12.90 -7.53 2.65
C GLY A 163 13.43 -6.49 1.67
N PHE A 164 12.68 -6.17 0.62
CA PHE A 164 13.09 -5.21 -0.40
C PHE A 164 13.25 -3.78 0.16
N PHE A 165 12.27 -3.27 0.89
CA PHE A 165 12.31 -1.89 1.37
C PHE A 165 13.22 -1.68 2.58
N ASP A 166 13.53 -2.71 3.35
CA ASP A 166 14.57 -2.65 4.38
C ASP A 166 15.96 -2.56 3.74
N ALA A 167 16.22 -3.32 2.67
CA ALA A 167 17.45 -3.18 1.88
C ALA A 167 17.54 -1.78 1.23
N MET A 168 16.47 -1.33 0.57
CA MET A 168 16.37 0.01 -0.04
C MET A 168 16.73 1.12 0.95
N ARG A 169 16.21 1.03 2.18
CA ARG A 169 16.50 2.00 3.25
C ARG A 169 17.99 2.04 3.60
N MET A 170 18.62 0.87 3.78
CA MET A 170 20.03 0.76 4.16
C MET A 170 20.95 1.22 3.03
N GLU A 171 20.68 0.82 1.79
CA GLU A 171 21.51 1.15 0.64
C GLU A 171 21.50 2.66 0.30
N HIS A 172 20.36 3.32 0.53
CA HIS A 172 20.13 4.70 0.07
C HIS A 172 19.93 5.73 1.19
N GLU A 173 20.17 5.39 2.45
CA GLU A 173 20.12 6.34 3.58
C GLU A 173 21.04 7.55 3.35
N LYS A 174 22.25 7.33 2.85
CA LYS A 174 23.23 8.37 2.51
C LYS A 174 22.74 9.35 1.43
N HIS A 175 21.77 8.96 0.61
CA HIS A 175 21.14 9.80 -0.41
C HIS A 175 19.86 10.47 0.11
N GLY A 176 19.63 10.53 1.41
CA GLY A 176 18.44 11.15 1.98
C GLY A 176 17.12 10.39 1.70
N VAL A 177 17.19 9.15 1.20
CA VAL A 177 16.00 8.34 0.94
C VAL A 177 15.45 7.76 2.25
N ARG A 178 14.15 7.94 2.48
CA ARG A 178 13.42 7.45 3.64
C ARG A 178 12.41 6.38 3.23
N VAL A 179 12.15 5.44 4.12
CA VAL A 179 11.14 4.39 3.94
C VAL A 179 10.28 4.30 5.19
N THR A 180 8.97 4.41 5.04
CA THR A 180 7.98 4.12 6.08
C THR A 180 7.16 2.89 5.69
N MET A 181 7.34 1.79 6.42
CA MET A 181 6.50 0.60 6.27
C MET A 181 5.21 0.78 7.07
N VAL A 182 4.08 0.72 6.42
CA VAL A 182 2.76 0.79 7.05
C VAL A 182 2.14 -0.60 7.01
N CYS A 183 1.81 -1.14 8.18
CA CYS A 183 1.24 -2.48 8.35
C CYS A 183 -0.20 -2.38 8.86
N PRO A 184 -1.20 -2.30 7.97
CA PRO A 184 -2.60 -2.31 8.36
C PRO A 184 -3.01 -3.61 9.03
N GLY A 185 -3.82 -3.51 10.09
CA GLY A 185 -4.71 -4.58 10.53
C GLY A 185 -5.99 -4.59 9.70
N PHE A 186 -7.13 -4.84 10.33
CA PHE A 186 -8.41 -4.75 9.65
C PHE A 186 -8.83 -3.30 9.45
N VAL A 187 -9.04 -2.92 8.19
CA VAL A 187 -9.52 -1.58 7.79
C VAL A 187 -10.77 -1.78 6.93
N ASN A 188 -11.82 -1.05 7.24
CA ASN A 188 -13.09 -1.14 6.51
C ASN A 188 -12.93 -0.59 5.08
N THR A 189 -12.65 -1.50 4.16
CA THR A 189 -12.46 -1.26 2.72
C THR A 189 -13.06 -2.40 1.90
N ASN A 190 -13.07 -2.26 0.60
CA ASN A 190 -13.51 -3.33 -0.32
C ASN A 190 -12.39 -4.35 -0.66
N ILE A 191 -11.28 -4.37 0.07
CA ILE A 191 -10.15 -5.25 -0.26
C ILE A 191 -10.51 -6.75 -0.16
N ALA A 192 -11.37 -7.11 0.78
CA ALA A 192 -11.86 -8.48 0.90
C ALA A 192 -12.81 -8.83 -0.26
N LYS A 193 -13.72 -7.91 -0.61
CA LYS A 193 -14.63 -8.08 -1.74
C LYS A 193 -13.90 -8.24 -3.08
N SER A 194 -12.76 -7.58 -3.23
CA SER A 194 -11.91 -7.63 -4.42
C SER A 194 -10.77 -8.65 -4.30
N ALA A 195 -10.80 -9.54 -3.30
CA ALA A 195 -9.80 -10.59 -3.13
C ALA A 195 -9.97 -11.67 -4.19
N LEU A 196 -8.85 -12.25 -4.63
CA LEU A 196 -8.84 -13.37 -5.57
C LEU A 196 -9.17 -14.67 -4.82
N THR A 197 -10.04 -15.46 -5.40
CA THR A 197 -10.35 -16.85 -4.98
C THR A 197 -9.32 -17.81 -5.56
N GLY A 198 -9.51 -19.12 -5.38
CA GLY A 198 -8.55 -20.12 -5.82
C GLY A 198 -8.38 -20.22 -7.33
N ASP A 199 -9.39 -19.89 -8.09
CA ASP A 199 -9.41 -19.88 -9.56
C ASP A 199 -9.13 -18.48 -10.16
N GLY A 200 -8.83 -17.50 -9.31
CA GLY A 200 -8.55 -16.11 -9.74
C GLY A 200 -9.78 -15.23 -9.93
N THR A 201 -10.99 -15.73 -9.70
CA THR A 201 -12.20 -14.90 -9.69
C THR A 201 -12.25 -14.01 -8.44
N LEU A 202 -13.14 -13.01 -8.42
CA LEU A 202 -13.30 -12.13 -7.26
C LEU A 202 -14.23 -12.78 -6.20
N GLN A 203 -13.90 -12.58 -4.93
CA GLN A 203 -14.73 -13.08 -3.81
C GLN A 203 -16.13 -12.45 -3.76
N GLU A 204 -16.28 -11.18 -4.20
CA GLU A 204 -17.51 -10.40 -4.25
C GLU A 204 -18.23 -10.14 -2.90
N SER A 205 -17.73 -10.70 -1.81
CA SER A 205 -18.24 -10.51 -0.46
C SER A 205 -17.18 -9.96 0.50
N ASN A 206 -17.60 -9.21 1.51
CA ASN A 206 -16.71 -8.75 2.57
C ASN A 206 -16.73 -9.73 3.75
N ASP A 207 -15.55 -9.95 4.34
CA ASP A 207 -15.47 -10.66 5.63
C ASP A 207 -15.85 -9.73 6.80
N SER A 208 -16.41 -10.32 7.87
CA SER A 208 -16.86 -9.59 9.05
C SER A 208 -15.72 -8.83 9.76
N ALA A 209 -14.52 -9.39 9.75
CA ALA A 209 -13.35 -8.76 10.36
C ALA A 209 -12.96 -7.45 9.63
N THR A 210 -13.03 -7.44 8.29
CA THR A 210 -12.78 -6.23 7.49
C THR A 210 -13.89 -5.21 7.68
N GLN A 211 -15.16 -5.63 7.72
CA GLN A 211 -16.30 -4.72 7.94
C GLN A 211 -16.23 -4.03 9.29
N ASN A 212 -15.82 -4.74 10.34
CA ASN A 212 -15.68 -4.22 11.71
C ASN A 212 -14.30 -3.60 11.98
N GLY A 213 -13.45 -3.50 10.96
CA GLY A 213 -12.12 -2.89 11.07
C GLY A 213 -12.16 -1.38 11.32
N LEU A 214 -10.98 -0.77 11.47
CA LEU A 214 -10.88 0.69 11.57
C LEU A 214 -11.51 1.36 10.35
N SER A 215 -12.19 2.50 10.56
CA SER A 215 -12.63 3.32 9.42
C SER A 215 -11.41 3.78 8.62
N THR A 216 -11.57 3.88 7.29
CA THR A 216 -10.51 4.39 6.40
C THR A 216 -10.02 5.77 6.84
N THR A 217 -10.93 6.63 7.31
CA THR A 217 -10.61 7.98 7.80
C THR A 217 -9.68 7.93 9.02
N ASN A 218 -9.99 7.12 10.03
CA ASN A 218 -9.14 6.98 11.23
C ASN A 218 -7.80 6.34 10.90
N PHE A 219 -7.80 5.34 10.01
CA PHE A 219 -6.57 4.70 9.55
C PHE A 219 -5.67 5.70 8.84
N CYS A 220 -6.19 6.45 7.86
CA CYS A 220 -5.41 7.43 7.08
C CYS A 220 -4.88 8.58 7.95
N ASN A 221 -5.61 9.04 8.96
CA ASN A 221 -5.10 10.03 9.91
C ASN A 221 -3.86 9.54 10.67
N LYS A 222 -3.88 8.28 11.14
CA LYS A 222 -2.72 7.66 11.80
C LYS A 222 -1.57 7.45 10.82
N MET A 223 -1.85 7.01 9.60
CA MET A 223 -0.86 6.82 8.54
C MET A 223 -0.19 8.15 8.17
N ILE A 224 -0.94 9.22 7.93
CA ILE A 224 -0.41 10.55 7.64
C ILE A 224 0.48 11.06 8.80
N THR A 225 0.09 10.78 10.04
CA THR A 225 0.94 11.11 11.21
C THR A 225 2.26 10.34 11.20
N ALA A 226 2.25 9.06 10.78
CA ALA A 226 3.47 8.27 10.64
C ALA A 226 4.36 8.78 9.52
N ILE A 227 3.79 9.15 8.37
CA ILE A 227 4.50 9.76 7.23
C ILE A 227 5.20 11.06 7.67
N LYS A 228 4.47 11.96 8.32
CA LYS A 228 5.03 13.24 8.83
C LYS A 228 6.18 13.07 9.82
N LYS A 229 6.19 11.95 10.56
CA LYS A 229 7.23 11.59 11.54
C LYS A 229 8.31 10.69 10.94
N GLU A 230 8.21 10.36 9.66
CA GLU A 230 9.14 9.47 8.94
C GLU A 230 9.41 8.18 9.73
N LYS A 231 8.34 7.56 10.28
CA LYS A 231 8.47 6.35 11.07
C LYS A 231 9.03 5.21 10.23
N PHE A 232 9.96 4.45 10.78
CA PHE A 232 10.50 3.25 10.13
C PHE A 232 9.40 2.25 9.78
N GLU A 233 8.56 1.93 10.78
CA GLU A 233 7.46 0.98 10.64
C GLU A 233 6.34 1.37 11.58
N VAL A 234 5.09 1.14 11.16
CA VAL A 234 3.91 1.43 11.98
C VAL A 234 2.84 0.35 11.78
N TYR A 235 2.33 -0.15 12.89
CA TYR A 235 1.20 -1.07 12.93
C TYR A 235 -0.07 -0.31 13.26
N ILE A 236 -1.05 -0.31 12.35
CA ILE A 236 -2.29 0.46 12.51
C ILE A 236 -3.48 -0.51 12.41
N GLY A 237 -4.06 -0.83 13.54
CA GLY A 237 -5.16 -1.78 13.65
C GLY A 237 -5.79 -1.76 15.03
N GLY A 238 -6.52 -2.82 15.34
CA GLY A 238 -7.12 -3.10 16.64
C GLY A 238 -6.25 -4.05 17.48
N LYS A 239 -6.90 -5.01 18.12
CA LYS A 239 -6.24 -6.00 18.98
C LYS A 239 -5.29 -6.92 18.22
N GLU A 240 -5.53 -7.15 16.93
CA GLU A 240 -4.73 -8.01 16.05
C GLU A 240 -3.28 -7.54 15.88
N VAL A 241 -2.99 -6.26 16.11
CA VAL A 241 -1.61 -5.71 16.11
C VAL A 241 -0.71 -6.45 17.10
N LYS A 242 -1.26 -6.93 18.22
CA LYS A 242 -0.52 -7.72 19.21
C LYS A 242 0.08 -9.01 18.64
N GLY A 243 -0.52 -9.51 17.52
CA GLY A 243 -0.04 -10.68 16.81
C GLY A 243 1.41 -10.57 16.35
N VAL A 244 1.88 -9.35 16.01
CA VAL A 244 3.27 -9.11 15.60
C VAL A 244 4.25 -9.46 16.74
N PHE A 245 3.97 -8.99 17.95
CA PHE A 245 4.80 -9.27 19.13
C PHE A 245 4.70 -10.73 19.55
N ILE A 246 3.48 -11.30 19.53
CA ILE A 246 3.27 -12.71 19.86
C ILE A 246 4.02 -13.60 18.85
N LYS A 247 4.01 -13.27 17.54
CA LYS A 247 4.79 -14.00 16.54
C LYS A 247 6.28 -14.03 16.86
N ARG A 248 6.82 -12.90 17.31
CA ARG A 248 8.26 -12.77 17.57
C ARG A 248 8.72 -13.62 18.76
N PHE A 249 7.95 -13.65 19.83
CA PHE A 249 8.37 -14.25 21.10
C PHE A 249 7.69 -15.59 21.41
N PHE A 250 6.46 -15.78 20.92
CA PHE A 250 5.62 -16.95 21.22
C PHE A 250 4.94 -17.50 19.94
N PRO A 251 5.70 -17.96 18.91
CA PRO A 251 5.13 -18.32 17.61
C PRO A 251 4.10 -19.43 17.69
N LYS A 252 4.28 -20.44 18.56
CA LYS A 252 3.31 -21.52 18.77
C LYS A 252 2.00 -21.03 19.39
N LEU A 253 2.06 -20.01 20.24
CA LEU A 253 0.86 -19.39 20.82
C LEU A 253 0.09 -18.64 19.74
N LEU A 254 0.77 -17.84 18.92
CA LEU A 254 0.11 -17.15 17.80
C LEU A 254 -0.56 -18.13 16.86
N HIS A 255 0.12 -19.23 16.49
CA HIS A 255 -0.44 -20.27 15.65
C HIS A 255 -1.80 -20.78 16.17
N LYS A 256 -1.88 -21.12 17.47
CA LYS A 256 -3.12 -21.54 18.12
C LYS A 256 -4.20 -20.45 18.11
N LEU A 257 -3.83 -19.19 18.32
CA LEU A 257 -4.75 -18.06 18.32
C LEU A 257 -5.31 -17.79 16.94
N VAL A 258 -4.47 -17.82 15.90
CA VAL A 258 -4.90 -17.61 14.50
C VAL A 258 -5.84 -18.71 14.04
N LEU A 259 -5.57 -19.99 14.37
CA LEU A 259 -6.46 -21.10 14.04
C LEU A 259 -7.84 -20.99 14.70
N LYS A 260 -7.92 -20.40 15.90
CA LYS A 260 -9.19 -20.17 16.62
C LYS A 260 -9.94 -18.92 16.10
N SER A 261 -9.23 -17.99 15.44
CA SER A 261 -9.86 -16.79 14.90
C SER A 261 -10.57 -17.13 13.59
N GLN A 262 -11.89 -16.90 13.54
CA GLN A 262 -12.68 -17.00 12.30
C GLN A 262 -12.31 -15.82 11.39
N VAL A 263 -11.26 -15.99 10.57
CA VAL A 263 -10.80 -14.96 9.63
C VAL A 263 -11.34 -15.24 8.22
N ARG A 264 -12.64 -15.56 8.16
CA ARG A 264 -13.42 -15.67 6.92
C ARG A 264 -14.34 -14.48 6.77
#